data_ba490339b5abafc969a9c5aff2d1b65e
#
_entry.id   ba490339b5abafc969a9c5aff2d1b65e
#
_cell.length_a   1.000
_cell.length_b   1.000
_cell.length_c   1.000
_cell.angle_alpha   90.00
_cell.angle_beta   90.00
_cell.angle_gamma   90.00
#
_symmetry.space_group_name_H-M   'P 1'
#
loop_
_entity.id
_entity.type
_entity.pdbx_description
1 polymer ?
#
loop_
_entity_poly.entity_id
_entity_poly.type
_entity_poly.pdbx_seq_one_letter_code
_entity_poly.pdbx_strand_id
1 'polypeptide(L)'
;MLLSVVIVSYNVKYYLWQCLHSLFRAAEELKHIDEPQKPSSGDESGCRDVDFEVFVVDNNSKDDTLKMLEREFPPQNYPQLHILANKDNPGFGRANNQAFRLAKGEYVMCLNPDTFISETLLADCVRFMRSHPDAGCLGVRMLNHNGSFAPESRRSIPTPWASFCKITRLSRLFPKSRVFGRYYLQHLPIGQSAPIEIVSGACMMARRQVVADVGPFDEDFFMYCEDTDLAYRMLKKGYQNYYIPTPILHYKGESTRRNTYSYVNNFYKSIFVFFQKHYNAHISILRVLFNIAVYVLAAGSFVSNNLKKARYYLHTTLRPHKTRLLFLCPPENEDVCALLIKKYSVDVKVAHIYNKVGTTSSDSGAGSDYSEIKPSAVSASSSELGAKNLSVSNASSSLGDISADMLSAFHACVKRYHPDYIVYDTSRMSLRQILDLSYSLPAKSKRPIATFYPQKNIILTNYHIFSL
;
A
#
# COMPACT_ATOMS: atom_id res chain seq x y z
N MET A 1 -8.61 8.95 -23.38
CA MET A 1 -8.51 8.40 -21.99
C MET A 1 -7.30 7.48 -21.92
N LEU A 2 -6.32 7.84 -21.08
CA LEU A 2 -5.09 7.06 -20.93
C LEU A 2 -5.27 5.92 -19.91
N LEU A 3 -5.84 6.22 -18.74
CA LEU A 3 -5.87 5.30 -17.60
C LEU A 3 -7.24 5.26 -16.93
N SER A 4 -7.76 4.06 -16.69
CA SER A 4 -8.91 3.81 -15.81
C SER A 4 -8.45 3.05 -14.57
N VAL A 5 -8.59 3.65 -13.38
CA VAL A 5 -8.26 3.01 -12.10
C VAL A 5 -9.53 2.48 -11.45
N VAL A 6 -9.51 1.22 -11.02
CA VAL A 6 -10.64 0.56 -10.36
C VAL A 6 -10.27 0.20 -8.93
N ILE A 7 -11.08 0.67 -7.98
CA ILE A 7 -10.91 0.44 -6.55
C ILE A 7 -12.19 -0.21 -6.01
N VAL A 8 -12.10 -1.44 -5.54
CA VAL A 8 -13.22 -2.15 -4.90
C VAL A 8 -13.14 -1.95 -3.39
N SER A 9 -14.17 -1.35 -2.80
CA SER A 9 -14.24 -1.00 -1.37
C SER A 9 -15.24 -1.86 -0.61
N TYR A 10 -14.87 -2.27 0.62
CA TYR A 10 -15.78 -2.92 1.57
C TYR A 10 -15.34 -2.66 3.01
N ASN A 11 -16.05 -1.77 3.74
CA ASN A 11 -15.80 -1.42 5.14
C ASN A 11 -14.36 -0.94 5.44
N VAL A 12 -13.84 -0.02 4.64
CA VAL A 12 -12.45 0.50 4.75
C VAL A 12 -12.38 2.02 4.55
N LYS A 13 -13.35 2.75 5.07
CA LYS A 13 -13.55 4.19 4.88
C LYS A 13 -12.28 5.03 4.91
N TYR A 14 -11.46 4.91 5.95
CA TYR A 14 -10.27 5.75 6.15
C TYR A 14 -9.11 5.35 5.23
N TYR A 15 -8.96 4.06 4.96
CA TYR A 15 -7.93 3.57 4.03
C TYR A 15 -8.28 3.96 2.60
N LEU A 16 -9.55 3.84 2.20
CA LEU A 16 -10.03 4.31 0.91
C LEU A 16 -9.81 5.82 0.74
N TRP A 17 -10.11 6.61 1.79
CA TRP A 17 -9.84 8.03 1.79
C TRP A 17 -8.35 8.32 1.55
N GLN A 18 -7.45 7.66 2.26
CA GLN A 18 -6.00 7.78 2.08
C GLN A 18 -5.56 7.34 0.68
N CYS A 19 -6.08 6.21 0.19
CA CYS A 19 -5.78 5.67 -1.12
C CYS A 19 -6.14 6.68 -2.23
N LEU A 20 -7.34 7.24 -2.19
CA LEU A 20 -7.80 8.25 -3.16
C LEU A 20 -6.95 9.52 -3.11
N HIS A 21 -6.63 10.04 -1.94
CA HIS A 21 -5.73 11.19 -1.82
C HIS A 21 -4.35 10.92 -2.42
N SER A 22 -3.78 9.75 -2.18
CA SER A 22 -2.50 9.37 -2.77
C SER A 22 -2.60 9.19 -4.29
N LEU A 23 -3.73 8.66 -4.77
CA LEU A 23 -3.99 8.45 -6.19
C LEU A 23 -4.12 9.78 -6.95
N PHE A 24 -4.88 10.73 -6.42
CA PHE A 24 -5.03 12.03 -7.06
C PHE A 24 -3.72 12.83 -7.08
N ARG A 25 -2.88 12.72 -6.03
CA ARG A 25 -1.53 13.29 -6.05
C ARG A 25 -0.64 12.63 -7.11
N ALA A 26 -0.71 11.31 -7.27
CA ALA A 26 0.03 10.61 -8.32
C ALA A 26 -0.48 10.96 -9.74
N ALA A 27 -1.74 11.33 -9.88
CA ALA A 27 -2.32 11.76 -11.14
C ALA A 27 -1.80 13.13 -11.61
N GLU A 28 -1.41 14.01 -10.68
CA GLU A 28 -0.75 15.28 -11.05
C GLU A 28 0.58 15.02 -11.77
N GLU A 29 1.39 14.09 -11.27
CA GLU A 29 2.66 13.70 -11.93
C GLU A 29 2.44 13.02 -13.30
N LEU A 30 1.27 12.40 -13.49
CA LEU A 30 0.93 11.78 -14.76
C LEU A 30 0.75 12.81 -15.88
N LYS A 31 0.35 14.06 -15.56
CA LYS A 31 0.20 15.15 -16.53
C LYS A 31 1.53 15.51 -17.23
N HIS A 32 2.65 15.25 -16.58
CA HIS A 32 4.00 15.52 -17.08
C HIS A 32 4.69 14.31 -17.73
N ILE A 33 3.95 13.25 -18.04
CA ILE A 33 4.54 11.98 -18.51
C ILE A 33 5.27 12.10 -19.86
N ASP A 34 4.81 13.00 -20.72
CA ASP A 34 5.36 13.19 -22.06
C ASP A 34 6.38 14.35 -22.14
N GLU A 35 6.63 15.06 -21.03
CA GLU A 35 7.64 16.10 -20.99
C GLU A 35 9.04 15.48 -20.86
N PRO A 36 10.01 15.84 -21.71
CA PRO A 36 11.40 15.49 -21.50
C PRO A 36 11.83 16.13 -20.16
N GLN A 37 12.52 15.36 -19.31
CA GLN A 37 13.10 15.88 -18.05
C GLN A 37 14.04 17.06 -18.36
N LYS A 38 13.50 18.27 -18.47
CA LYS A 38 14.28 19.49 -18.57
C LYS A 38 14.52 20.07 -17.19
N PRO A 39 15.75 20.56 -16.91
CA PRO A 39 15.99 21.36 -15.73
C PRO A 39 15.19 22.66 -15.84
N SER A 40 14.46 22.99 -14.79
CA SER A 40 13.74 24.21 -14.45
C SER A 40 14.09 25.45 -15.30
N SER A 41 13.41 25.66 -16.41
CA SER A 41 13.23 26.96 -17.02
C SER A 41 11.73 27.11 -17.31
N GLY A 42 11.12 28.09 -16.63
CA GLY A 42 9.69 28.29 -16.60
C GLY A 42 9.09 28.66 -17.95
N ASP A 43 8.50 27.69 -18.58
CA ASP A 43 7.56 27.91 -19.66
C ASP A 43 6.41 26.90 -19.49
N GLU A 44 5.29 27.39 -18.94
CA GLU A 44 4.11 26.58 -18.55
C GLU A 44 3.20 26.18 -19.75
N SER A 45 3.67 26.32 -20.98
CA SER A 45 2.84 26.22 -22.17
C SER A 45 2.79 24.83 -22.84
N GLY A 46 2.76 23.73 -22.05
CA GLY A 46 2.76 22.38 -22.62
C GLY A 46 1.98 21.30 -21.86
N CYS A 47 1.33 21.63 -20.76
CA CYS A 47 0.61 20.65 -19.95
C CYS A 47 -0.61 20.10 -20.71
N ARG A 48 -0.49 18.88 -21.26
CA ARG A 48 -1.66 18.18 -21.80
C ARG A 48 -2.47 17.61 -20.61
N ASP A 49 -3.75 17.93 -20.57
CA ASP A 49 -4.66 17.24 -19.67
C ASP A 49 -4.63 15.74 -19.98
N VAL A 50 -3.94 14.99 -19.12
CA VAL A 50 -3.95 13.53 -19.24
C VAL A 50 -5.28 13.03 -18.73
N ASP A 51 -6.10 12.57 -19.65
CA ASP A 51 -7.39 11.98 -19.36
C ASP A 51 -7.22 10.71 -18.52
N PHE A 52 -7.62 10.75 -17.24
CA PHE A 52 -7.75 9.56 -16.41
C PHE A 52 -9.11 9.53 -15.71
N GLU A 53 -9.57 8.36 -15.35
CA GLU A 53 -10.80 8.15 -14.61
C GLU A 53 -10.59 7.16 -13.48
N VAL A 54 -11.39 7.29 -12.43
CA VAL A 54 -11.35 6.44 -11.25
C VAL A 54 -12.75 5.89 -10.98
N PHE A 55 -12.85 4.58 -10.86
CA PHE A 55 -14.07 3.90 -10.43
C PHE A 55 -13.90 3.39 -9.01
N VAL A 56 -14.71 3.86 -8.07
CA VAL A 56 -14.84 3.26 -6.75
C VAL A 56 -16.10 2.40 -6.76
N VAL A 57 -15.93 1.08 -6.63
CA VAL A 57 -17.03 0.12 -6.53
C VAL A 57 -17.21 -0.24 -5.06
N ASP A 58 -18.24 0.28 -4.42
CA ASP A 58 -18.54 -0.01 -3.02
C ASP A 58 -19.43 -1.26 -2.90
N ASN A 59 -18.92 -2.29 -2.27
CA ASN A 59 -19.59 -3.58 -2.09
C ASN A 59 -20.51 -3.58 -0.85
N ASN A 60 -21.39 -2.57 -0.72
CA ASN A 60 -22.33 -2.43 0.39
C ASN A 60 -21.65 -2.23 1.75
N SER A 61 -20.73 -1.28 1.83
CA SER A 61 -20.07 -0.90 3.09
C SER A 61 -21.05 -0.38 4.14
N LYS A 62 -20.77 -0.65 5.43
CA LYS A 62 -21.59 -0.25 6.58
C LYS A 62 -20.89 0.78 7.50
N ASP A 63 -19.72 1.24 7.11
CA ASP A 63 -18.83 2.12 7.89
C ASP A 63 -18.86 3.60 7.43
N ASP A 64 -19.95 4.04 6.83
CA ASP A 64 -20.12 5.37 6.24
C ASP A 64 -19.16 5.69 5.07
N THR A 65 -18.64 4.68 4.38
CA THR A 65 -17.76 4.86 3.21
C THR A 65 -18.41 5.78 2.16
N LEU A 66 -19.67 5.53 1.76
CA LEU A 66 -20.36 6.34 0.76
C LEU A 66 -20.53 7.78 1.20
N LYS A 67 -20.92 8.04 2.44
CA LYS A 67 -21.03 9.40 2.99
C LYS A 67 -19.68 10.13 3.01
N MET A 68 -18.60 9.40 3.27
CA MET A 68 -17.24 9.95 3.20
C MET A 68 -16.89 10.36 1.77
N LEU A 69 -17.20 9.51 0.78
CA LEU A 69 -16.95 9.81 -0.64
C LEU A 69 -17.73 11.06 -1.09
N GLU A 70 -19.01 11.16 -0.78
CA GLU A 70 -19.85 12.32 -1.11
C GLU A 70 -19.31 13.63 -0.51
N ARG A 71 -18.86 13.59 0.74
CA ARG A 71 -18.36 14.77 1.46
C ARG A 71 -16.97 15.20 1.04
N GLU A 72 -16.03 14.24 0.89
CA GLU A 72 -14.61 14.53 0.69
C GLU A 72 -14.20 14.59 -0.78
N PHE A 73 -14.96 13.94 -1.65
CA PHE A 73 -14.70 13.84 -3.08
C PHE A 73 -15.94 14.22 -3.92
N PRO A 74 -16.50 15.44 -3.72
CA PRO A 74 -17.69 15.85 -4.44
C PRO A 74 -17.43 15.93 -5.94
N PRO A 75 -18.42 15.60 -6.81
CA PRO A 75 -18.26 15.57 -8.27
C PRO A 75 -17.77 16.87 -8.88
N GLN A 76 -18.04 18.01 -8.24
CA GLN A 76 -17.61 19.34 -8.71
C GLN A 76 -16.08 19.47 -8.70
N ASN A 77 -15.41 18.85 -7.71
CA ASN A 77 -13.97 18.90 -7.54
C ASN A 77 -13.25 17.66 -8.11
N TYR A 78 -13.99 16.56 -8.28
CA TYR A 78 -13.48 15.28 -8.76
C TYR A 78 -14.36 14.69 -9.86
N PRO A 79 -14.52 15.39 -11.01
CA PRO A 79 -15.40 14.94 -12.10
C PRO A 79 -14.98 13.61 -12.72
N GLN A 80 -13.70 13.23 -12.56
CA GLN A 80 -13.13 11.95 -13.02
C GLN A 80 -13.42 10.77 -12.07
N LEU A 81 -14.04 10.99 -10.90
CA LEU A 81 -14.38 9.94 -9.94
C LEU A 81 -15.81 9.44 -10.15
N HIS A 82 -15.95 8.16 -10.44
CA HIS A 82 -17.23 7.47 -10.60
C HIS A 82 -17.48 6.50 -9.46
N ILE A 83 -18.59 6.64 -8.77
CA ILE A 83 -18.97 5.80 -7.63
C ILE A 83 -20.04 4.81 -8.08
N LEU A 84 -19.76 3.51 -7.92
CA LEU A 84 -20.69 2.40 -8.18
C LEU A 84 -21.05 1.74 -6.85
N ALA A 85 -22.24 1.99 -6.33
CA ALA A 85 -22.69 1.43 -5.06
C ALA A 85 -23.52 0.14 -5.28
N ASN A 86 -22.99 -0.98 -4.84
CA ASN A 86 -23.67 -2.27 -4.88
C ASN A 86 -24.65 -2.44 -3.71
N LYS A 87 -25.73 -3.18 -3.94
CA LYS A 87 -26.72 -3.51 -2.90
C LYS A 87 -26.26 -4.67 -1.99
N ASP A 88 -25.30 -5.44 -2.45
CA ASP A 88 -24.69 -6.60 -1.78
C ASP A 88 -23.17 -6.64 -2.04
N ASN A 89 -22.50 -7.67 -1.56
CA ASN A 89 -21.09 -7.89 -1.83
C ASN A 89 -20.91 -9.04 -2.84
N PRO A 90 -20.81 -8.75 -4.16
CA PRO A 90 -20.66 -9.75 -5.20
C PRO A 90 -19.26 -10.38 -5.26
N GLY A 91 -18.32 -9.93 -4.45
CA GLY A 91 -16.91 -10.31 -4.47
C GLY A 91 -16.03 -9.40 -5.30
N PHE A 92 -14.72 -9.65 -5.27
CA PHE A 92 -13.72 -8.77 -5.87
C PHE A 92 -13.75 -8.78 -7.39
N GLY A 93 -13.76 -9.98 -8.02
CA GLY A 93 -13.73 -10.11 -9.48
C GLY A 93 -14.95 -9.49 -10.15
N ARG A 94 -16.16 -9.77 -9.66
CA ARG A 94 -17.41 -9.22 -10.19
C ARG A 94 -17.48 -7.71 -10.07
N ALA A 95 -17.05 -7.17 -8.93
CA ALA A 95 -17.03 -5.73 -8.69
C ALA A 95 -16.06 -5.01 -9.64
N ASN A 96 -14.85 -5.54 -9.85
CA ASN A 96 -13.93 -5.01 -10.84
C ASN A 96 -14.51 -5.08 -12.27
N ASN A 97 -15.17 -6.17 -12.62
CA ASN A 97 -15.77 -6.34 -13.95
C ASN A 97 -16.87 -5.32 -14.23
N GLN A 98 -17.61 -4.87 -13.21
CA GLN A 98 -18.59 -3.77 -13.36
C GLN A 98 -17.91 -2.51 -13.88
N ALA A 99 -16.79 -2.13 -13.27
CA ALA A 99 -16.01 -0.98 -13.67
C ALA A 99 -15.29 -1.20 -15.01
N PHE A 100 -14.73 -2.39 -15.27
CA PHE A 100 -14.05 -2.70 -16.54
C PHE A 100 -14.96 -2.57 -17.76
N ARG A 101 -16.27 -2.85 -17.62
CA ARG A 101 -17.25 -2.63 -18.69
C ARG A 101 -17.46 -1.16 -19.03
N LEU A 102 -17.21 -0.25 -18.09
CA LEU A 102 -17.36 1.20 -18.23
C LEU A 102 -16.04 1.89 -18.59
N ALA A 103 -14.92 1.25 -18.27
CA ALA A 103 -13.56 1.77 -18.42
C ALA A 103 -13.24 2.13 -19.88
N LYS A 104 -12.73 3.34 -20.11
CA LYS A 104 -12.37 3.88 -21.41
C LYS A 104 -10.85 3.98 -21.63
N GLY A 105 -10.06 3.85 -20.55
CA GLY A 105 -8.61 3.98 -20.58
C GLY A 105 -7.93 2.98 -21.51
N GLU A 106 -6.83 3.38 -22.13
CA GLU A 106 -5.93 2.46 -22.83
C GLU A 106 -5.39 1.40 -21.87
N TYR A 107 -5.09 1.84 -20.64
CA TYR A 107 -4.70 0.99 -19.53
C TYR A 107 -5.81 0.92 -18.49
N VAL A 108 -5.96 -0.25 -17.88
CA VAL A 108 -6.83 -0.46 -16.71
C VAL A 108 -5.96 -0.87 -15.53
N MET A 109 -6.20 -0.28 -14.36
CA MET A 109 -5.46 -0.59 -13.14
C MET A 109 -6.42 -1.00 -12.03
N CYS A 110 -6.24 -2.20 -11.47
CA CYS A 110 -6.83 -2.57 -10.19
C CYS A 110 -5.95 -2.01 -9.07
N LEU A 111 -6.56 -1.36 -8.09
CA LEU A 111 -5.88 -0.83 -6.92
C LEU A 111 -6.70 -1.15 -5.67
N ASN A 112 -6.08 -1.79 -4.67
CA ASN A 112 -6.77 -2.06 -3.43
C ASN A 112 -7.01 -0.78 -2.63
N PRO A 113 -8.14 -0.66 -1.92
CA PRO A 113 -8.51 0.54 -1.15
C PRO A 113 -7.61 0.77 0.06
N ASP A 114 -6.89 -0.26 0.53
CA ASP A 114 -5.94 -0.21 1.64
C ASP A 114 -4.47 -0.10 1.17
N THR A 115 -4.26 0.59 0.05
CA THR A 115 -2.95 0.94 -0.48
C THR A 115 -2.65 2.43 -0.28
N PHE A 116 -1.35 2.74 -0.21
CA PHE A 116 -0.80 4.07 -0.15
C PHE A 116 0.30 4.15 -1.20
N ILE A 117 0.09 4.94 -2.24
CA ILE A 117 0.93 4.93 -3.44
C ILE A 117 1.84 6.16 -3.51
N SER A 118 3.01 6.00 -4.14
CA SER A 118 3.93 7.11 -4.38
C SER A 118 3.44 8.00 -5.54
N GLU A 119 3.86 9.25 -5.53
CA GLU A 119 3.52 10.24 -6.54
C GLU A 119 3.90 9.78 -7.95
N THR A 120 5.03 9.08 -8.11
CA THR A 120 5.55 8.63 -9.41
C THR A 120 4.91 7.35 -9.92
N LEU A 121 4.11 6.63 -9.11
CA LEU A 121 3.64 5.28 -9.42
C LEU A 121 2.96 5.18 -10.79
N LEU A 122 1.98 6.06 -11.03
CA LEU A 122 1.18 6.00 -12.26
C LEU A 122 2.04 6.26 -13.50
N ALA A 123 2.89 7.29 -13.43
CA ALA A 123 3.79 7.63 -14.52
C ALA A 123 4.81 6.51 -14.79
N ASP A 124 5.40 5.91 -13.75
CA ASP A 124 6.34 4.78 -13.89
C ASP A 124 5.67 3.57 -14.53
N CYS A 125 4.44 3.24 -14.11
CA CYS A 125 3.67 2.13 -14.69
C CYS A 125 3.38 2.39 -16.16
N VAL A 126 2.89 3.57 -16.54
CA VAL A 126 2.56 3.89 -17.93
C VAL A 126 3.81 3.92 -18.82
N ARG A 127 4.93 4.54 -18.35
CA ARG A 127 6.21 4.52 -19.08
C ARG A 127 6.69 3.09 -19.35
N PHE A 128 6.61 2.22 -18.32
CA PHE A 128 6.99 0.82 -18.45
C PHE A 128 6.11 0.10 -19.48
N MET A 129 4.79 0.23 -19.38
CA MET A 129 3.84 -0.39 -20.31
C MET A 129 4.06 0.10 -21.75
N ARG A 130 4.34 1.39 -21.97
CA ARG A 130 4.65 1.93 -23.30
C ARG A 130 5.91 1.32 -23.89
N SER A 131 6.96 1.08 -23.08
CA SER A 131 8.24 0.50 -23.52
C SER A 131 8.19 -1.02 -23.70
N HIS A 132 7.14 -1.70 -23.24
CA HIS A 132 6.97 -3.16 -23.31
C HIS A 132 5.64 -3.52 -23.99
N PRO A 133 5.58 -3.54 -25.34
CA PRO A 133 4.34 -3.86 -26.08
C PRO A 133 3.82 -5.28 -25.82
N ASP A 134 4.70 -6.21 -25.45
CA ASP A 134 4.43 -7.60 -25.09
C ASP A 134 3.81 -7.76 -23.69
N ALA A 135 3.78 -6.67 -22.88
CA ALA A 135 3.29 -6.75 -21.52
C ALA A 135 1.79 -7.02 -21.45
N GLY A 136 1.42 -8.13 -20.83
CA GLY A 136 0.04 -8.47 -20.47
C GLY A 136 -0.42 -7.65 -19.26
N CYS A 137 0.26 -7.83 -18.11
CA CYS A 137 0.04 -7.01 -16.94
C CYS A 137 1.34 -6.71 -16.20
N LEU A 138 1.27 -5.64 -15.39
CA LEU A 138 2.36 -5.08 -14.62
C LEU A 138 1.97 -5.02 -13.14
N GLY A 139 2.86 -5.52 -12.28
CA GLY A 139 2.81 -5.36 -10.83
C GLY A 139 3.95 -4.52 -10.29
N VAL A 140 3.84 -4.10 -9.05
CA VAL A 140 4.75 -3.14 -8.42
C VAL A 140 5.35 -3.69 -7.12
N ARG A 141 6.36 -3.02 -6.58
CA ARG A 141 6.95 -3.36 -5.29
C ARG A 141 5.99 -3.02 -4.15
N MET A 142 5.38 -4.02 -3.57
CA MET A 142 4.56 -3.84 -2.37
C MET A 142 5.42 -3.88 -1.11
N LEU A 143 5.16 -2.98 -0.19
CA LEU A 143 5.70 -2.96 1.16
C LEU A 143 4.58 -3.34 2.14
N ASN A 144 4.94 -4.10 3.16
CA ASN A 144 4.06 -4.37 4.30
C ASN A 144 3.92 -3.09 5.16
N HIS A 145 2.94 -3.06 6.05
CA HIS A 145 2.69 -1.96 6.98
C HIS A 145 3.91 -1.51 7.80
N ASN A 146 4.94 -2.31 7.89
CA ASN A 146 6.20 -1.99 8.59
C ASN A 146 7.35 -1.63 7.63
N GLY A 147 7.07 -1.31 6.38
CA GLY A 147 8.06 -0.98 5.37
C GLY A 147 8.91 -2.16 4.88
N SER A 148 8.63 -3.40 5.30
CA SER A 148 9.35 -4.57 4.76
C SER A 148 8.80 -4.95 3.39
N PHE A 149 9.66 -5.50 2.54
CA PHE A 149 9.23 -6.04 1.24
C PHE A 149 8.14 -7.11 1.42
N ALA A 150 7.08 -7.02 0.64
CA ALA A 150 6.02 -8.00 0.58
C ALA A 150 6.32 -9.02 -0.52
N PRO A 151 6.63 -10.29 -0.19
CA PRO A 151 7.03 -11.29 -1.18
C PRO A 151 5.99 -11.55 -2.28
N GLU A 152 4.71 -11.33 -1.99
CA GLU A 152 3.61 -11.45 -2.96
C GLU A 152 3.61 -10.41 -4.08
N SER A 153 4.50 -9.43 -4.03
CA SER A 153 4.77 -8.53 -5.16
C SER A 153 5.17 -9.29 -6.42
N ARG A 154 5.76 -10.47 -6.26
CA ARG A 154 6.25 -11.32 -7.33
C ARG A 154 5.91 -12.77 -7.02
N ARG A 155 5.12 -13.37 -7.89
CA ARG A 155 4.68 -14.77 -7.70
C ARG A 155 4.92 -15.58 -8.95
N SER A 156 5.18 -16.87 -8.77
CA SER A 156 5.10 -17.85 -9.85
C SER A 156 3.68 -18.40 -9.96
N ILE A 157 3.41 -19.09 -11.07
CA ILE A 157 2.22 -19.91 -11.23
C ILE A 157 2.16 -20.90 -10.05
N PRO A 158 1.01 -21.02 -9.37
CA PRO A 158 0.83 -21.95 -8.25
C PRO A 158 0.73 -23.40 -8.76
N THR A 159 1.88 -23.97 -9.18
CA THR A 159 1.94 -25.40 -9.50
C THR A 159 1.74 -26.23 -8.24
N PRO A 160 1.33 -27.53 -8.33
CA PRO A 160 1.22 -28.42 -7.17
C PRO A 160 2.50 -28.44 -6.33
N TRP A 161 3.68 -28.47 -6.96
CA TRP A 161 4.98 -28.47 -6.27
C TRP A 161 5.27 -27.14 -5.57
N ALA A 162 5.10 -26.01 -6.26
CA ALA A 162 5.30 -24.68 -5.66
C ALA A 162 4.35 -24.45 -4.48
N SER A 163 3.10 -24.90 -4.61
CA SER A 163 2.10 -24.83 -3.54
C SER A 163 2.47 -25.73 -2.35
N PHE A 164 2.96 -26.94 -2.60
CA PHE A 164 3.46 -27.84 -1.57
C PHE A 164 4.64 -27.22 -0.81
N CYS A 165 5.64 -26.70 -1.51
CA CYS A 165 6.80 -26.05 -0.88
C CYS A 165 6.39 -24.83 -0.02
N LYS A 166 5.38 -24.07 -0.45
CA LYS A 166 4.82 -22.95 0.33
C LYS A 166 4.13 -23.42 1.60
N ILE A 167 3.26 -24.42 1.47
CA ILE A 167 2.45 -24.96 2.57
C ILE A 167 3.34 -25.61 3.63
N THR A 168 4.30 -26.43 3.23
CA THR A 168 5.27 -27.09 4.12
C THR A 168 6.35 -26.18 4.65
N ARG A 169 6.37 -24.90 4.25
CA ARG A 169 7.40 -23.90 4.58
C ARG A 169 8.81 -24.21 4.05
N LEU A 170 8.99 -25.18 3.17
CA LEU A 170 10.26 -25.45 2.48
C LEU A 170 10.78 -24.20 1.75
N SER A 171 9.87 -23.40 1.19
CA SER A 171 10.19 -22.10 0.59
C SER A 171 10.82 -21.09 1.55
N ARG A 172 10.63 -21.24 2.87
CA ARG A 172 11.28 -20.38 3.89
C ARG A 172 12.67 -20.88 4.27
N LEU A 173 12.89 -22.18 4.20
CA LEU A 173 14.21 -22.79 4.48
C LEU A 173 15.19 -22.54 3.32
N PHE A 174 14.67 -22.56 2.08
CA PHE A 174 15.46 -22.36 0.87
C PHE A 174 14.89 -21.23 -0.01
N PRO A 175 14.86 -19.97 0.49
CA PRO A 175 14.14 -18.88 -0.18
C PRO A 175 14.71 -18.52 -1.55
N LYS A 176 16.03 -18.60 -1.73
CA LYS A 176 16.71 -18.29 -3.01
C LYS A 176 16.74 -19.46 -4.00
N SER A 177 16.27 -20.64 -3.62
CA SER A 177 16.22 -21.81 -4.51
C SER A 177 15.17 -21.60 -5.60
N ARG A 178 15.55 -21.82 -6.85
CA ARG A 178 14.63 -21.81 -7.99
C ARG A 178 13.59 -22.94 -7.94
N VAL A 179 13.84 -23.99 -7.15
CA VAL A 179 12.94 -25.16 -6.99
C VAL A 179 12.04 -24.98 -5.77
N PHE A 180 12.61 -24.77 -4.58
CA PHE A 180 11.89 -24.69 -3.31
C PHE A 180 11.33 -23.29 -3.02
N GLY A 181 12.07 -22.22 -3.38
CA GLY A 181 11.69 -20.81 -3.21
C GLY A 181 10.92 -20.21 -4.39
N ARG A 182 10.58 -21.02 -5.39
CA ARG A 182 9.98 -20.57 -6.66
C ARG A 182 8.71 -19.75 -6.48
N TYR A 183 7.85 -20.10 -5.54
CA TYR A 183 6.53 -19.47 -5.37
C TYR A 183 6.58 -17.93 -5.30
N TYR A 184 7.56 -17.36 -4.61
CA TYR A 184 7.72 -15.91 -4.44
C TYR A 184 8.86 -15.31 -5.27
N LEU A 185 9.46 -16.07 -6.16
CA LEU A 185 10.55 -15.64 -7.03
C LEU A 185 11.66 -14.86 -6.26
N GLN A 186 12.00 -15.32 -5.05
CA GLN A 186 12.92 -14.59 -4.16
C GLN A 186 14.39 -14.59 -4.65
N HIS A 187 14.69 -15.33 -5.71
CA HIS A 187 15.98 -15.28 -6.39
C HIS A 187 16.14 -14.03 -7.28
N LEU A 188 15.02 -13.33 -7.62
CA LEU A 188 15.08 -12.10 -8.41
C LEU A 188 15.47 -10.90 -7.53
N PRO A 189 16.28 -9.94 -8.02
CA PRO A 189 16.60 -8.71 -7.30
C PRO A 189 15.32 -7.86 -7.05
N ILE A 190 15.20 -7.28 -5.85
CA ILE A 190 14.02 -6.49 -5.47
C ILE A 190 14.00 -5.13 -6.19
N GLY A 191 15.16 -4.54 -6.41
CA GLY A 191 15.32 -3.19 -6.98
C GLY A 191 15.36 -3.13 -8.51
N GLN A 192 15.07 -4.24 -9.21
CA GLN A 192 15.12 -4.30 -10.66
C GLN A 192 13.80 -4.77 -11.23
N SER A 193 13.42 -4.22 -12.38
CA SER A 193 12.29 -4.73 -13.17
C SER A 193 12.61 -6.13 -13.68
N ALA A 194 11.61 -7.00 -13.70
CA ALA A 194 11.79 -8.38 -14.13
C ALA A 194 10.49 -8.97 -14.68
N PRO A 195 10.58 -9.90 -15.64
CA PRO A 195 9.45 -10.74 -16.00
C PRO A 195 9.08 -11.64 -14.81
N ILE A 196 7.80 -11.74 -14.53
CA ILE A 196 7.22 -12.60 -13.50
C ILE A 196 6.03 -13.37 -14.07
N GLU A 197 5.59 -14.40 -13.36
CA GLU A 197 4.46 -15.18 -13.86
C GLU A 197 3.12 -14.58 -13.40
N ILE A 198 2.98 -14.25 -12.13
CA ILE A 198 1.72 -13.80 -11.53
C ILE A 198 1.91 -12.45 -10.84
N VAL A 199 1.08 -11.50 -11.23
CA VAL A 199 0.96 -10.16 -10.63
C VAL A 199 -0.10 -10.18 -9.52
N SER A 200 0.05 -9.35 -8.51
CA SER A 200 -0.94 -9.21 -7.43
C SER A 200 -2.02 -8.20 -7.82
N GLY A 201 -3.28 -8.58 -7.64
CA GLY A 201 -4.43 -7.69 -7.84
C GLY A 201 -4.50 -6.47 -6.91
N ALA A 202 -3.61 -6.40 -5.90
CA ALA A 202 -3.55 -5.24 -5.02
C ALA A 202 -3.08 -3.96 -5.73
N CYS A 203 -2.24 -4.10 -6.78
CA CYS A 203 -1.89 -3.04 -7.73
C CYS A 203 -1.45 -3.74 -9.03
N MET A 204 -2.37 -3.84 -9.97
CA MET A 204 -2.18 -4.51 -11.26
C MET A 204 -2.63 -3.57 -12.38
N MET A 205 -1.70 -3.17 -13.25
CA MET A 205 -2.03 -2.46 -14.48
C MET A 205 -1.98 -3.43 -15.67
N ALA A 206 -2.94 -3.34 -16.58
CA ALA A 206 -3.00 -4.13 -17.81
C ALA A 206 -3.44 -3.26 -18.98
N ARG A 207 -3.11 -3.67 -20.23
CA ARG A 207 -3.72 -3.07 -21.41
C ARG A 207 -5.18 -3.49 -21.49
N ARG A 208 -6.09 -2.52 -21.69
CA ARG A 208 -7.51 -2.83 -21.84
C ARG A 208 -7.76 -3.81 -22.99
N GLN A 209 -7.00 -3.68 -24.10
CA GLN A 209 -7.08 -4.60 -25.23
C GLN A 209 -6.68 -6.04 -24.85
N VAL A 210 -5.65 -6.22 -24.00
CA VAL A 210 -5.25 -7.55 -23.52
C VAL A 210 -6.33 -8.15 -22.63
N VAL A 211 -6.93 -7.34 -21.75
CA VAL A 211 -8.07 -7.80 -20.91
C VAL A 211 -9.26 -8.20 -21.78
N ALA A 212 -9.53 -7.46 -22.87
CA ALA A 212 -10.59 -7.83 -23.82
C ALA A 212 -10.28 -9.14 -24.56
N ASP A 213 -9.02 -9.39 -24.92
CA ASP A 213 -8.57 -10.60 -25.63
C ASP A 213 -8.61 -11.87 -24.74
N VAL A 214 -8.22 -11.77 -23.47
CA VAL A 214 -8.19 -12.92 -22.56
C VAL A 214 -9.46 -13.08 -21.73
N GLY A 215 -10.34 -12.10 -21.75
CA GLY A 215 -11.51 -11.96 -20.88
C GLY A 215 -11.16 -11.30 -19.52
N PRO A 216 -12.13 -10.62 -18.88
CA PRO A 216 -11.94 -9.95 -17.60
C PRO A 216 -11.74 -10.95 -16.46
N PHE A 217 -11.88 -10.54 -15.20
CA PHE A 217 -11.82 -11.46 -14.06
C PHE A 217 -12.87 -12.56 -14.17
N ASP A 218 -12.46 -13.79 -13.87
CA ASP A 218 -13.37 -14.92 -13.83
C ASP A 218 -14.25 -14.84 -12.56
N GLU A 219 -15.56 -14.81 -12.76
CA GLU A 219 -16.55 -14.57 -11.70
C GLU A 219 -16.85 -15.78 -10.81
N ASP A 220 -16.26 -16.95 -11.10
CA ASP A 220 -16.31 -18.11 -10.20
C ASP A 220 -15.41 -17.91 -8.96
N PHE A 221 -14.48 -16.94 -9.03
CA PHE A 221 -13.67 -16.52 -7.89
C PHE A 221 -14.40 -15.40 -7.13
N PHE A 222 -14.88 -15.71 -5.93
CA PHE A 222 -15.46 -14.69 -5.07
C PHE A 222 -14.39 -13.68 -4.58
N MET A 223 -13.25 -14.20 -4.13
CA MET A 223 -12.09 -13.45 -3.63
C MET A 223 -10.88 -14.38 -3.61
N TYR A 224 -9.70 -13.83 -3.95
CA TYR A 224 -8.43 -14.55 -4.13
C TYR A 224 -8.37 -15.43 -5.38
N CYS A 225 -7.19 -15.52 -5.95
CA CYS A 225 -6.85 -16.24 -7.18
C CYS A 225 -7.49 -15.70 -8.48
N GLU A 226 -8.42 -14.75 -8.44
CA GLU A 226 -8.92 -14.07 -9.65
C GLU A 226 -7.79 -13.33 -10.40
N ASP A 227 -6.88 -12.70 -9.64
CA ASP A 227 -5.67 -12.06 -10.17
C ASP A 227 -4.69 -13.07 -10.75
N THR A 228 -4.56 -14.22 -10.09
CA THR A 228 -3.73 -15.34 -10.51
C THR A 228 -4.26 -15.95 -11.81
N ASP A 229 -5.57 -16.12 -11.91
CA ASP A 229 -6.24 -16.64 -13.10
C ASP A 229 -6.07 -15.71 -14.29
N LEU A 230 -6.34 -14.41 -14.11
CA LEU A 230 -6.21 -13.41 -15.17
C LEU A 230 -4.76 -13.34 -15.68
N ALA A 231 -3.78 -13.21 -14.78
CA ALA A 231 -2.36 -13.18 -15.13
C ALA A 231 -1.91 -14.48 -15.86
N TYR A 232 -2.43 -15.63 -15.44
CA TYR A 232 -2.13 -16.91 -16.07
C TYR A 232 -2.73 -17.04 -17.47
N ARG A 233 -3.97 -16.54 -17.69
CA ARG A 233 -4.60 -16.51 -19.03
C ARG A 233 -3.83 -15.59 -19.97
N MET A 234 -3.28 -14.48 -19.51
CA MET A 234 -2.40 -13.60 -20.29
C MET A 234 -1.14 -14.36 -20.74
N LEU A 235 -0.46 -15.06 -19.84
CA LEU A 235 0.71 -15.89 -20.19
C LEU A 235 0.36 -16.99 -21.20
N LYS A 236 -0.79 -17.65 -21.06
CA LYS A 236 -1.25 -18.68 -22.02
C LYS A 236 -1.49 -18.12 -23.43
N LYS A 237 -1.86 -16.85 -23.53
CA LYS A 237 -2.05 -16.17 -24.80
C LYS A 237 -0.73 -15.66 -25.42
N GLY A 238 0.39 -15.81 -24.72
CA GLY A 238 1.70 -15.39 -25.18
C GLY A 238 2.15 -14.01 -24.72
N TYR A 239 1.35 -13.31 -23.88
CA TYR A 239 1.77 -12.08 -23.24
C TYR A 239 2.76 -12.33 -22.11
N GLN A 240 3.59 -11.35 -21.78
CA GLN A 240 4.52 -11.41 -20.65
C GLN A 240 4.04 -10.54 -19.50
N ASN A 241 4.06 -11.06 -18.28
CA ASN A 241 3.76 -10.26 -17.07
C ASN A 241 5.05 -9.74 -16.45
N TYR A 242 4.99 -8.54 -15.87
CA TYR A 242 6.18 -7.85 -15.36
C TYR A 242 6.00 -7.34 -13.94
N TYR A 243 7.14 -7.11 -13.29
CA TYR A 243 7.29 -6.43 -12.02
C TYR A 243 8.19 -5.22 -12.18
N ILE A 244 7.83 -4.08 -11.57
CA ILE A 244 8.71 -2.91 -11.44
C ILE A 244 8.96 -2.57 -9.97
N PRO A 245 10.14 -1.97 -9.66
CA PRO A 245 10.53 -1.70 -8.27
C PRO A 245 9.90 -0.43 -7.67
N THR A 246 8.95 0.22 -8.33
CA THR A 246 8.23 1.38 -7.78
C THR A 246 7.39 0.97 -6.57
N PRO A 247 7.58 1.62 -5.40
CA PRO A 247 6.99 1.13 -4.16
C PRO A 247 5.56 1.61 -3.94
N ILE A 248 4.76 0.73 -3.33
CA ILE A 248 3.50 1.07 -2.65
C ILE A 248 3.49 0.49 -1.25
N LEU A 249 2.79 1.12 -0.31
CA LEU A 249 2.43 0.51 0.96
C LEU A 249 1.10 -0.20 0.82
N HIS A 250 0.99 -1.43 1.31
CA HIS A 250 -0.25 -2.19 1.35
C HIS A 250 -0.50 -2.65 2.79
N TYR A 251 -1.48 -2.07 3.46
CA TYR A 251 -1.77 -2.34 4.87
C TYR A 251 -2.20 -3.79 5.11
N LYS A 252 -2.90 -4.39 4.17
CA LYS A 252 -3.32 -5.79 4.13
C LYS A 252 -4.30 -6.23 5.22
N GLY A 253 -5.46 -6.63 4.78
CA GLY A 253 -6.43 -7.32 5.63
C GLY A 253 -7.40 -6.41 6.37
N GLU A 254 -7.46 -5.14 6.02
CA GLU A 254 -8.38 -4.19 6.62
C GLU A 254 -9.83 -4.47 6.19
N SER A 255 -10.04 -4.91 4.94
CA SER A 255 -11.36 -5.37 4.44
C SER A 255 -11.72 -6.78 4.91
N THR A 256 -10.73 -7.58 5.34
CA THR A 256 -10.94 -8.99 5.71
C THR A 256 -10.03 -9.37 6.88
N ARG A 257 -10.60 -9.61 8.05
CA ARG A 257 -9.81 -10.10 9.20
C ARG A 257 -9.22 -11.48 8.86
N ARG A 258 -7.90 -11.52 8.55
CA ARG A 258 -7.15 -12.69 8.06
C ARG A 258 -7.22 -13.96 8.92
N ASN A 259 -7.71 -13.86 10.13
CA ASN A 259 -7.77 -14.98 11.08
C ASN A 259 -9.18 -15.55 11.24
N THR A 260 -10.11 -15.21 10.36
CA THR A 260 -11.45 -15.79 10.39
C THR A 260 -11.48 -17.06 9.57
N TYR A 261 -12.29 -18.03 10.01
CA TYR A 261 -12.58 -19.27 9.26
C TYR A 261 -12.99 -18.96 7.81
N SER A 262 -13.78 -17.91 7.61
CA SER A 262 -14.21 -17.43 6.29
C SER A 262 -13.05 -17.08 5.37
N TYR A 263 -12.00 -16.39 5.88
CA TYR A 263 -10.79 -16.07 5.10
C TYR A 263 -10.10 -17.35 4.59
N VAL A 264 -9.84 -18.28 5.53
CA VAL A 264 -9.15 -19.54 5.22
C VAL A 264 -9.95 -20.34 4.19
N ASN A 265 -11.25 -20.48 4.42
CA ASN A 265 -12.15 -21.21 3.53
C ASN A 265 -12.21 -20.61 2.12
N ASN A 266 -12.38 -19.28 1.99
CA ASN A 266 -12.43 -18.62 0.68
C ASN A 266 -11.10 -18.74 -0.06
N PHE A 267 -9.98 -18.54 0.61
CA PHE A 267 -8.65 -18.66 0.01
C PHE A 267 -8.41 -20.07 -0.57
N TYR A 268 -8.74 -21.10 0.19
CA TYR A 268 -8.53 -22.48 -0.26
C TYR A 268 -9.54 -22.93 -1.32
N LYS A 269 -10.80 -22.47 -1.23
CA LYS A 269 -11.78 -22.69 -2.31
C LYS A 269 -11.29 -22.10 -3.62
N SER A 270 -10.77 -20.88 -3.60
CA SER A 270 -10.28 -20.21 -4.80
C SER A 270 -9.06 -20.90 -5.42
N ILE A 271 -8.10 -21.36 -4.62
CA ILE A 271 -7.00 -22.19 -5.12
C ILE A 271 -7.54 -23.46 -5.78
N PHE A 272 -8.55 -24.09 -5.19
CA PHE A 272 -9.15 -25.31 -5.74
C PHE A 272 -9.84 -25.03 -7.08
N VAL A 273 -10.61 -23.96 -7.20
CA VAL A 273 -11.22 -23.51 -8.48
C VAL A 273 -10.15 -23.30 -9.54
N PHE A 274 -9.03 -22.64 -9.18
CA PHE A 274 -7.90 -22.44 -10.09
C PHE A 274 -7.33 -23.77 -10.61
N PHE A 275 -7.11 -24.74 -9.74
CA PHE A 275 -6.61 -26.04 -10.14
C PHE A 275 -7.60 -26.82 -11.00
N GLN A 276 -8.90 -26.76 -10.72
CA GLN A 276 -9.93 -27.40 -11.55
C GLN A 276 -9.96 -26.84 -12.97
N LYS A 277 -9.81 -25.51 -13.11
CA LYS A 277 -9.87 -24.84 -14.42
C LYS A 277 -8.62 -25.07 -15.27
N HIS A 278 -7.45 -25.16 -14.65
CA HIS A 278 -6.19 -25.09 -15.38
C HIS A 278 -5.37 -26.39 -15.42
N TYR A 279 -5.64 -27.37 -14.56
CA TYR A 279 -4.82 -28.56 -14.43
C TYR A 279 -5.53 -29.89 -14.69
N ASN A 280 -6.68 -29.91 -15.42
CA ASN A 280 -7.45 -31.13 -15.72
C ASN A 280 -7.36 -32.27 -14.67
N ALA A 281 -8.32 -32.52 -14.11
CA ALA A 281 -9.10 -33.39 -13.21
C ALA A 281 -8.65 -34.80 -12.80
N HIS A 282 -7.42 -35.22 -12.81
CA HIS A 282 -7.00 -36.36 -11.98
C HIS A 282 -6.80 -35.94 -10.51
N ILE A 283 -7.59 -34.95 -10.08
CA ILE A 283 -7.46 -34.18 -8.82
C ILE A 283 -8.18 -34.89 -7.65
N SER A 284 -8.89 -35.99 -7.85
CA SER A 284 -9.68 -36.58 -6.76
C SER A 284 -8.81 -36.97 -5.54
N ILE A 285 -7.66 -37.57 -5.76
CA ILE A 285 -6.72 -37.91 -4.67
C ILE A 285 -6.04 -36.66 -4.12
N LEU A 286 -5.57 -35.74 -5.01
CA LEU A 286 -5.02 -34.47 -4.60
C LEU A 286 -6.04 -33.62 -3.82
N ARG A 287 -7.33 -33.68 -4.16
CA ARG A 287 -8.41 -33.00 -3.45
C ARG A 287 -8.51 -33.46 -2.00
N VAL A 288 -8.45 -34.76 -1.77
CA VAL A 288 -8.53 -35.33 -0.41
C VAL A 288 -7.31 -34.94 0.40
N LEU A 289 -6.10 -35.10 -0.16
CA LEU A 289 -4.85 -34.71 0.51
C LEU A 289 -4.80 -33.20 0.77
N PHE A 290 -5.28 -32.40 -0.18
CA PHE A 290 -5.35 -30.94 -0.04
C PHE A 290 -6.36 -30.53 1.05
N ASN A 291 -7.55 -31.13 1.10
CA ASN A 291 -8.52 -30.85 2.16
C ASN A 291 -7.97 -31.25 3.54
N ILE A 292 -7.32 -32.38 3.66
CA ILE A 292 -6.68 -32.81 4.92
C ILE A 292 -5.61 -31.76 5.34
N ALA A 293 -4.74 -31.35 4.42
CA ALA A 293 -3.72 -30.34 4.69
C ALA A 293 -4.34 -29.00 5.14
N VAL A 294 -5.44 -28.59 4.50
CA VAL A 294 -6.20 -27.38 4.86
C VAL A 294 -6.76 -27.46 6.27
N TYR A 295 -7.42 -28.58 6.63
CA TYR A 295 -7.97 -28.76 7.97
C TYR A 295 -6.88 -28.79 9.05
N VAL A 296 -5.76 -29.47 8.79
CA VAL A 296 -4.59 -29.49 9.70
C VAL A 296 -4.01 -28.09 9.90
N LEU A 297 -3.86 -27.33 8.81
CA LEU A 297 -3.33 -25.98 8.87
C LEU A 297 -4.32 -25.00 9.53
N ALA A 298 -5.62 -25.14 9.27
CA ALA A 298 -6.65 -24.34 9.91
C ALA A 298 -6.69 -24.61 11.42
N ALA A 299 -6.65 -25.87 11.82
CA ALA A 299 -6.58 -26.28 13.24
C ALA A 299 -5.28 -25.74 13.91
N GLY A 300 -4.12 -25.91 13.26
CA GLY A 300 -2.85 -25.37 13.74
C GLY A 300 -2.83 -23.84 13.86
N SER A 301 -3.46 -23.16 12.90
CA SER A 301 -3.61 -21.69 12.94
C SER A 301 -4.54 -21.25 14.07
N PHE A 302 -5.65 -21.96 14.30
CA PHE A 302 -6.58 -21.69 15.40
C PHE A 302 -5.89 -21.82 16.76
N VAL A 303 -5.16 -22.93 16.98
CA VAL A 303 -4.38 -23.14 18.21
C VAL A 303 -3.31 -22.08 18.40
N SER A 304 -2.53 -21.80 17.35
CA SER A 304 -1.49 -20.76 17.39
C SER A 304 -2.04 -19.37 17.71
N ASN A 305 -3.21 -19.02 17.15
CA ASN A 305 -3.83 -17.71 17.39
C ASN A 305 -4.40 -17.60 18.82
N ASN A 306 -4.98 -18.69 19.35
CA ASN A 306 -5.45 -18.69 20.72
C ASN A 306 -4.27 -18.62 21.72
N LEU A 307 -3.17 -19.30 21.43
CA LEU A 307 -1.94 -19.17 22.22
C LEU A 307 -1.35 -17.76 22.17
N LYS A 308 -1.35 -17.12 20.98
CA LYS A 308 -0.91 -15.72 20.83
C LYS A 308 -1.81 -14.77 21.59
N LYS A 309 -3.14 -14.94 21.53
CA LYS A 309 -4.11 -14.15 22.30
C LYS A 309 -3.88 -14.35 23.81
N ALA A 310 -3.77 -15.58 24.28
CA ALA A 310 -3.49 -15.87 25.68
C ALA A 310 -2.17 -15.25 26.15
N ARG A 311 -1.10 -15.34 25.33
CA ARG A 311 0.19 -14.71 25.61
C ARG A 311 0.12 -13.18 25.59
N TYR A 312 -0.66 -12.60 24.70
CA TYR A 312 -0.90 -11.16 24.64
C TYR A 312 -1.66 -10.69 25.90
N TYR A 313 -2.74 -11.38 26.29
CA TYR A 313 -3.47 -11.07 27.54
C TYR A 313 -2.58 -11.19 28.78
N LEU A 314 -1.80 -12.26 28.90
CA LEU A 314 -0.83 -12.42 29.98
C LEU A 314 0.21 -11.29 30.00
N HIS A 315 0.74 -10.91 28.84
CA HIS A 315 1.77 -9.87 28.74
C HIS A 315 1.22 -8.46 29.04
N THR A 316 0.01 -8.14 28.56
CA THR A 316 -0.64 -6.84 28.80
C THR A 316 -1.14 -6.69 30.23
N THR A 317 -1.58 -7.79 30.87
CA THR A 317 -2.04 -7.77 32.27
C THR A 317 -0.86 -7.69 33.24
N LEU A 318 0.28 -8.33 32.92
CA LEU A 318 1.45 -8.36 33.79
C LEU A 318 2.40 -7.16 33.58
N ARG A 319 2.34 -6.47 32.45
CA ARG A 319 3.15 -5.29 32.13
C ARG A 319 2.32 -4.31 31.31
N PRO A 320 1.61 -3.37 31.93
CA PRO A 320 0.94 -2.31 31.18
C PRO A 320 2.02 -1.48 30.45
N HIS A 321 2.15 -1.71 29.15
CA HIS A 321 3.10 -1.01 28.30
C HIS A 321 2.37 0.13 27.59
N LYS A 322 2.81 1.37 27.84
CA LYS A 322 2.34 2.51 27.03
C LYS A 322 2.85 2.37 25.61
N THR A 323 1.97 2.51 24.63
CA THR A 323 2.36 2.52 23.21
C THR A 323 3.31 3.68 22.96
N ARG A 324 4.48 3.39 22.39
CA ARG A 324 5.52 4.38 22.10
C ARG A 324 5.44 4.82 20.65
N LEU A 325 5.29 6.11 20.42
CA LEU A 325 5.24 6.72 19.11
C LEU A 325 6.50 7.55 18.88
N LEU A 326 7.16 7.35 17.74
CA LEU A 326 8.15 8.30 17.23
C LEU A 326 7.46 9.16 16.17
N PHE A 327 7.24 10.43 16.49
CA PHE A 327 6.50 11.35 15.66
C PHE A 327 7.50 12.23 14.87
N LEU A 328 7.45 12.12 13.56
CA LEU A 328 8.26 12.91 12.63
C LEU A 328 7.39 14.06 12.12
N CYS A 329 7.48 15.22 12.76
CA CYS A 329 6.67 16.38 12.42
C CYS A 329 7.49 17.69 12.51
N PRO A 330 7.04 18.76 11.84
CA PRO A 330 7.59 20.07 12.03
C PRO A 330 7.23 20.64 13.41
N PRO A 331 7.96 21.66 13.90
CA PRO A 331 7.69 22.27 15.21
C PRO A 331 6.24 22.76 15.39
N GLU A 332 5.63 23.26 14.33
CA GLU A 332 4.24 23.75 14.35
C GLU A 332 3.18 22.66 14.65
N ASN A 333 3.52 21.39 14.50
CA ASN A 333 2.63 20.25 14.78
C ASN A 333 2.95 19.50 16.07
N GLU A 334 3.84 20.03 16.92
CA GLU A 334 4.16 19.41 18.23
C GLU A 334 2.96 19.37 19.19
N ASP A 335 2.06 20.33 19.13
CA ASP A 335 0.87 20.39 20.00
C ASP A 335 -0.02 19.15 19.87
N VAL A 336 -0.01 18.51 18.69
CA VAL A 336 -0.67 17.24 18.43
C VAL A 336 -0.17 16.14 19.37
N CYS A 337 1.10 16.15 19.73
CA CYS A 337 1.72 15.18 20.62
C CYS A 337 1.13 15.26 22.04
N ALA A 338 0.87 16.47 22.52
CA ALA A 338 0.24 16.68 23.83
C ALA A 338 -1.20 16.14 23.85
N LEU A 339 -1.96 16.34 22.77
CA LEU A 339 -3.32 15.79 22.63
C LEU A 339 -3.31 14.26 22.58
N LEU A 340 -2.37 13.64 21.85
CA LEU A 340 -2.20 12.18 21.79
C LEU A 340 -1.90 11.59 23.18
N ILE A 341 -0.96 12.20 23.91
CA ILE A 341 -0.60 11.75 25.27
C ILE A 341 -1.82 11.81 26.18
N LYS A 342 -2.56 12.93 26.16
CA LYS A 342 -3.73 13.15 27.00
C LYS A 342 -4.88 12.20 26.67
N LYS A 343 -5.19 12.01 25.38
CA LYS A 343 -6.37 11.26 24.94
C LYS A 343 -6.17 9.75 24.95
N TYR A 344 -4.96 9.28 24.59
CA TYR A 344 -4.70 7.86 24.39
C TYR A 344 -3.67 7.25 25.34
N SER A 345 -3.15 8.03 26.30
CA SER A 345 -2.12 7.58 27.26
C SER A 345 -0.90 6.94 26.59
N VAL A 346 -0.48 7.46 25.45
CA VAL A 346 0.69 7.00 24.68
C VAL A 346 1.96 7.72 25.13
N ASP A 347 3.13 7.13 24.87
CA ASP A 347 4.44 7.79 25.03
C ASP A 347 4.88 8.32 23.65
N VAL A 348 5.01 9.63 23.51
CA VAL A 348 5.39 10.27 22.25
C VAL A 348 6.77 10.89 22.35
N LYS A 349 7.63 10.55 21.41
CA LYS A 349 8.91 11.24 21.16
C LYS A 349 8.84 11.92 19.81
N VAL A 350 9.25 13.18 19.76
CA VAL A 350 9.26 13.99 18.55
C VAL A 350 10.67 14.03 17.97
N ALA A 351 10.77 13.94 16.65
CA ALA A 351 12.01 14.19 15.94
C ALA A 351 11.72 15.09 14.73
N HIS A 352 12.48 16.17 14.60
CA HIS A 352 12.41 17.08 13.46
C HIS A 352 13.43 16.64 12.41
N ILE A 353 12.94 16.04 11.32
CA ILE A 353 13.75 15.52 10.22
C ILE A 353 13.35 16.24 8.95
N TYR A 354 13.80 17.50 8.78
CA TYR A 354 13.50 18.31 7.61
C TYR A 354 14.76 18.99 7.07
N ASN A 355 14.88 19.06 5.74
CA ASN A 355 15.84 19.96 5.11
C ASN A 355 15.38 21.40 5.36
N LYS A 356 16.25 22.25 5.88
CA LYS A 356 16.03 23.70 5.85
C LYS A 356 15.91 24.10 4.38
N VAL A 357 14.72 24.42 3.91
CA VAL A 357 14.53 25.12 2.65
C VAL A 357 15.19 26.48 2.81
N GLY A 358 16.24 26.75 2.02
CA GLY A 358 17.03 27.94 2.11
C GLY A 358 16.17 29.18 2.00
N THR A 359 16.09 29.96 3.08
CA THR A 359 15.84 31.39 3.01
C THR A 359 17.12 31.99 2.43
N THR A 360 17.05 32.43 1.20
CA THR A 360 18.08 33.30 0.60
C THR A 360 18.12 34.62 1.36
N SER A 361 18.96 34.71 2.37
CA SER A 361 19.51 35.96 2.86
C SER A 361 21.02 35.84 2.68
N SER A 362 21.54 36.69 1.81
CA SER A 362 22.95 36.95 1.62
C SER A 362 23.55 37.36 2.96
N ASP A 363 24.28 36.42 3.60
CA ASP A 363 25.41 36.80 4.45
C ASP A 363 26.46 35.68 4.43
N SER A 364 27.63 36.07 4.04
CA SER A 364 28.85 35.29 3.93
C SER A 364 29.38 34.93 5.32
N GLY A 365 29.64 33.67 5.57
CA GLY A 365 30.47 33.26 6.69
C GLY A 365 30.17 31.91 7.30
N ALA A 366 30.97 30.91 6.92
CA ALA A 366 31.44 29.78 7.68
C ALA A 366 30.47 28.97 8.57
N GLY A 367 30.46 27.68 8.34
CA GLY A 367 30.07 26.69 9.34
C GLY A 367 28.74 25.99 9.06
N SER A 368 28.84 24.76 8.56
CA SER A 368 27.72 23.82 8.53
C SER A 368 27.32 23.41 9.95
N ASP A 369 26.47 24.21 10.60
CA ASP A 369 25.80 23.81 11.84
C ASP A 369 24.59 22.95 11.51
N TYR A 370 24.80 21.65 11.44
CA TYR A 370 23.75 20.68 11.64
C TYR A 370 23.40 20.69 13.13
N SER A 371 22.36 21.43 13.52
CA SER A 371 21.85 21.39 14.88
C SER A 371 21.51 19.95 15.26
N GLU A 372 22.19 19.44 16.28
CA GLU A 372 21.95 18.18 16.96
C GLU A 372 20.44 17.91 17.07
N ILE A 373 19.97 16.78 16.52
CA ILE A 373 18.60 16.32 16.71
C ILE A 373 18.46 15.98 18.19
N LYS A 374 18.07 16.94 19.01
CA LYS A 374 17.72 16.73 20.42
C LYS A 374 16.25 16.38 20.49
N PRO A 375 15.90 15.17 20.92
CA PRO A 375 14.50 14.84 21.18
C PRO A 375 14.05 15.60 22.42
N SER A 376 13.05 16.45 22.25
CA SER A 376 12.34 17.06 23.37
C SER A 376 11.36 16.06 23.99
N ALA A 377 11.40 15.93 25.31
CA ALA A 377 10.34 15.26 26.05
C ALA A 377 9.21 16.28 26.24
N VAL A 378 8.06 16.08 25.61
CA VAL A 378 6.89 16.94 25.83
C VAL A 378 6.29 16.60 27.20
N SER A 379 6.53 17.45 28.19
CA SER A 379 5.81 17.41 29.46
C SER A 379 4.50 18.18 29.30
N ALA A 380 3.38 17.54 29.64
CA ALA A 380 2.06 18.18 29.64
C ALA A 380 1.98 19.29 30.70
N SER A 381 2.26 20.53 30.31
CA SER A 381 1.87 21.70 31.09
C SER A 381 0.60 22.30 30.51
N SER A 382 -0.41 22.42 31.38
CA SER A 382 -1.71 23.00 31.06
C SER A 382 -1.59 24.51 30.82
N SER A 383 -1.73 24.95 29.58
CA SER A 383 -2.07 26.34 29.26
C SER A 383 -3.00 26.37 28.05
N GLU A 384 -3.99 27.25 28.15
CA GLU A 384 -5.15 27.45 27.27
C GLU A 384 -4.81 27.57 25.78
N LEU A 385 -5.45 26.75 24.95
CA LEU A 385 -5.32 26.76 23.50
C LEU A 385 -6.46 27.53 22.85
N GLY A 386 -6.12 28.71 22.35
CA GLY A 386 -6.99 29.51 21.46
C GLY A 386 -6.95 28.96 20.02
N ALA A 387 -8.11 28.71 19.44
CA ALA A 387 -8.28 28.29 18.05
C ALA A 387 -7.74 29.36 17.08
N LYS A 388 -6.71 29.05 16.31
CA LYS A 388 -6.27 29.86 15.16
C LYS A 388 -6.63 29.18 13.85
N ASN A 389 -7.43 29.88 13.03
CA ASN A 389 -7.70 29.51 11.64
C ASN A 389 -6.41 29.65 10.82
N LEU A 390 -5.89 28.55 10.27
CA LEU A 390 -4.75 28.53 9.37
C LEU A 390 -5.22 28.45 7.92
N SER A 391 -4.95 29.53 7.17
CA SER A 391 -5.08 29.57 5.72
C SER A 391 -3.97 28.73 5.07
N VAL A 392 -4.35 27.80 4.20
CA VAL A 392 -3.44 26.92 3.47
C VAL A 392 -2.89 27.69 2.27
N SER A 393 -1.58 28.00 2.29
CA SER A 393 -0.85 28.37 1.09
C SER A 393 -0.25 27.11 0.47
N ASN A 394 -0.64 26.81 -0.77
CA ASN A 394 -0.05 25.76 -1.60
C ASN A 394 1.42 26.10 -1.91
N ALA A 395 2.35 25.53 -1.16
CA ALA A 395 3.75 25.57 -1.50
C ALA A 395 4.10 24.23 -2.19
N SER A 396 4.19 24.26 -3.52
CA SER A 396 4.87 23.24 -4.33
C SER A 396 6.34 23.26 -4.00
N SER A 397 6.78 22.47 -3.01
CA SER A 397 8.20 22.27 -2.74
C SER A 397 8.72 21.15 -3.63
N SER A 398 9.76 21.43 -4.43
CA SER A 398 10.56 20.43 -5.14
C SER A 398 10.90 19.27 -4.20
N LEU A 399 10.56 18.06 -4.63
CA LEU A 399 10.85 16.81 -3.93
C LEU A 399 12.38 16.62 -3.85
N GLY A 400 12.98 17.05 -2.73
CA GLY A 400 14.39 16.80 -2.46
C GLY A 400 14.63 15.35 -2.07
N ASP A 401 15.71 14.78 -2.59
CA ASP A 401 16.17 13.43 -2.19
C ASP A 401 16.53 13.40 -0.69
N ILE A 402 16.26 12.24 -0.06
CA ILE A 402 16.62 12.02 1.34
C ILE A 402 18.14 11.96 1.45
N SER A 403 18.75 12.91 2.19
CA SER A 403 20.21 12.93 2.38
C SER A 403 20.70 11.76 3.24
N ALA A 404 21.96 11.36 3.06
CA ALA A 404 22.59 10.31 3.86
C ALA A 404 22.58 10.64 5.36
N ASP A 405 22.76 11.92 5.70
CA ASP A 405 22.74 12.40 7.09
C ASP A 405 21.34 12.28 7.71
N MET A 406 20.30 12.61 6.95
CA MET A 406 18.91 12.43 7.37
C MET A 406 18.58 10.95 7.63
N LEU A 407 19.05 10.04 6.76
CA LEU A 407 18.90 8.61 6.96
C LEU A 407 19.62 8.13 8.23
N SER A 408 20.86 8.56 8.44
CA SER A 408 21.66 8.22 9.61
C SER A 408 21.00 8.68 10.91
N ALA A 409 20.54 9.94 10.94
CA ALA A 409 19.82 10.51 12.09
C ALA A 409 18.51 9.77 12.38
N PHE A 410 17.73 9.46 11.35
CA PHE A 410 16.49 8.68 11.46
C PHE A 410 16.75 7.29 12.04
N HIS A 411 17.75 6.56 11.52
CA HIS A 411 18.12 5.25 12.02
C HIS A 411 18.57 5.29 13.49
N ALA A 412 19.33 6.31 13.88
CA ALA A 412 19.77 6.52 15.26
C ALA A 412 18.59 6.76 16.20
N CYS A 413 17.60 7.58 15.80
CA CYS A 413 16.37 7.82 16.55
C CYS A 413 15.57 6.53 16.76
N VAL A 414 15.32 5.76 15.70
CA VAL A 414 14.57 4.49 15.79
C VAL A 414 15.29 3.49 16.68
N LYS A 415 16.62 3.38 16.57
CA LYS A 415 17.44 2.51 17.41
C LYS A 415 17.44 2.92 18.88
N ARG A 416 17.45 4.23 19.16
CA ARG A 416 17.47 4.76 20.53
C ARG A 416 16.14 4.61 21.26
N TYR A 417 15.02 4.92 20.57
CA TYR A 417 13.69 4.98 21.20
C TYR A 417 12.91 3.69 21.14
N HIS A 418 13.24 2.77 20.24
CA HIS A 418 12.51 1.52 20.02
C HIS A 418 10.98 1.74 19.95
N PRO A 419 10.49 2.62 19.05
CA PRO A 419 9.07 2.95 18.99
C PRO A 419 8.25 1.74 18.58
N ASP A 420 6.97 1.72 18.96
CA ASP A 420 6.01 0.72 18.48
C ASP A 420 5.45 1.13 17.11
N TYR A 421 5.35 2.46 16.84
CA TYR A 421 4.98 3.04 15.56
C TYR A 421 5.88 4.23 15.24
N ILE A 422 6.13 4.45 13.93
CA ILE A 422 6.72 5.68 13.42
C ILE A 422 5.60 6.45 12.71
N VAL A 423 5.31 7.65 13.20
CA VAL A 423 4.27 8.54 12.67
C VAL A 423 4.93 9.58 11.77
N TYR A 424 4.51 9.60 10.50
CA TYR A 424 5.00 10.51 9.48
C TYR A 424 3.96 11.59 9.20
N ASP A 425 4.37 12.85 9.25
CA ASP A 425 3.52 13.98 8.93
C ASP A 425 3.42 14.14 7.41
N THR A 426 2.23 13.87 6.87
CA THR A 426 1.98 13.91 5.42
C THR A 426 1.89 15.31 4.84
N SER A 427 1.84 16.37 5.67
CA SER A 427 1.86 17.76 5.20
C SER A 427 3.24 18.22 4.76
N ARG A 428 4.29 17.55 5.23
CA ARG A 428 5.69 17.92 5.00
C ARG A 428 6.53 16.85 4.31
N MET A 429 6.05 15.62 4.28
CA MET A 429 6.76 14.51 3.67
C MET A 429 5.98 13.99 2.47
N SER A 430 6.68 13.82 1.34
CA SER A 430 6.10 13.11 0.20
C SER A 430 5.87 11.64 0.55
N LEU A 431 4.93 11.02 -0.15
CA LEU A 431 4.65 9.61 0.02
C LEU A 431 5.86 8.76 -0.34
N ARG A 432 6.61 9.17 -1.36
CA ARG A 432 7.86 8.53 -1.76
C ARG A 432 8.88 8.56 -0.63
N GLN A 433 9.09 9.71 0.01
CA GLN A 433 10.02 9.85 1.14
C GLN A 433 9.63 8.96 2.33
N ILE A 434 8.33 8.90 2.67
CA ILE A 434 7.82 8.03 3.74
C ILE A 434 8.15 6.56 3.44
N LEU A 435 7.89 6.11 2.22
CA LEU A 435 8.14 4.73 1.81
C LEU A 435 9.64 4.40 1.79
N ASP A 436 10.48 5.31 1.29
CA ASP A 436 11.93 5.12 1.20
C ASP A 436 12.58 5.11 2.60
N LEU A 437 12.20 6.03 3.50
CA LEU A 437 12.64 6.01 4.91
C LEU A 437 12.25 4.70 5.60
N SER A 438 11.00 4.29 5.47
CA SER A 438 10.53 3.05 6.10
C SER A 438 11.22 1.82 5.52
N TYR A 439 11.49 1.81 4.22
CA TYR A 439 12.19 0.71 3.55
C TYR A 439 13.68 0.66 3.95
N SER A 440 14.33 1.81 4.19
CA SER A 440 15.75 1.91 4.56
C SER A 440 16.09 1.26 5.89
N LEU A 441 15.14 1.15 6.81
CA LEU A 441 15.38 0.58 8.14
C LEU A 441 15.87 -0.89 8.06
N PRO A 442 16.87 -1.28 8.85
CA PRO A 442 17.29 -2.67 9.01
C PRO A 442 16.11 -3.55 9.45
N ALA A 443 16.07 -4.81 9.03
CA ALA A 443 14.94 -5.72 9.28
C ALA A 443 14.52 -5.81 10.76
N LYS A 444 15.47 -5.78 11.71
CA LYS A 444 15.19 -5.81 13.15
C LYS A 444 14.64 -4.47 13.70
N SER A 445 14.88 -3.39 12.99
CA SER A 445 14.47 -2.03 13.37
C SER A 445 13.19 -1.57 12.68
N LYS A 446 12.63 -2.35 11.74
CA LYS A 446 11.38 -2.01 11.06
C LYS A 446 10.23 -1.90 12.04
N ARG A 447 9.45 -0.83 11.87
CA ARG A 447 8.29 -0.50 12.72
C ARG A 447 7.07 -0.24 11.85
N PRO A 448 5.85 -0.51 12.35
CA PRO A 448 4.63 -0.12 11.67
C PRO A 448 4.61 1.36 11.33
N ILE A 449 4.22 1.65 10.09
CA ILE A 449 4.05 3.00 9.57
C ILE A 449 2.74 3.53 10.06
N ALA A 450 2.76 4.75 10.58
CA ALA A 450 1.58 5.55 10.85
C ALA A 450 1.69 6.85 10.07
N THR A 451 0.57 7.34 9.55
CA THR A 451 0.52 8.59 8.78
C THR A 451 -0.37 9.59 9.49
N PHE A 452 0.15 10.79 9.74
CA PHE A 452 -0.59 11.89 10.32
C PHE A 452 -1.11 12.82 9.24
N TYR A 453 -2.39 13.16 9.33
CA TYR A 453 -3.08 14.10 8.46
C TYR A 453 -3.57 15.29 9.29
N PRO A 454 -2.82 16.41 9.35
CA PRO A 454 -3.15 17.59 10.18
C PRO A 454 -4.54 18.15 9.87
N GLN A 455 -4.91 18.22 8.60
CA GLN A 455 -6.20 18.76 8.15
C GLN A 455 -7.42 17.99 8.67
N LYS A 456 -7.25 16.72 9.05
CA LYS A 456 -8.30 15.85 9.57
C LYS A 456 -8.14 15.52 11.05
N ASN A 457 -7.03 15.92 11.64
CA ASN A 457 -6.65 15.54 13.00
C ASN A 457 -6.73 14.02 13.22
N ILE A 458 -6.21 13.22 12.27
CA ILE A 458 -6.20 11.76 12.36
C ILE A 458 -4.80 11.19 12.14
N ILE A 459 -4.51 10.11 12.84
CA ILE A 459 -3.36 9.25 12.57
C ILE A 459 -3.89 7.89 12.16
N LEU A 460 -3.49 7.44 10.98
CA LEU A 460 -3.81 6.12 10.45
C LEU A 460 -2.65 5.17 10.67
N THR A 461 -2.96 4.00 11.23
CA THR A 461 -2.04 2.87 11.36
C THR A 461 -2.67 1.64 10.74
N ASN A 462 -1.96 0.52 10.72
CA ASN A 462 -2.48 -0.75 10.24
C ASN A 462 -3.53 -1.42 11.14
N TYR A 463 -3.75 -0.95 12.37
CA TYR A 463 -4.71 -1.55 13.32
C TYR A 463 -5.56 -0.52 14.05
N HIS A 464 -5.10 0.73 14.13
CA HIS A 464 -5.73 1.76 14.93
C HIS A 464 -5.86 3.06 14.14
N ILE A 465 -6.94 3.77 14.41
CA ILE A 465 -7.18 5.11 13.92
C ILE A 465 -7.29 5.99 15.16
N PHE A 466 -6.34 6.93 15.29
CA PHE A 466 -6.38 7.90 16.36
C PHE A 466 -7.01 9.18 15.80
N SER A 467 -8.19 9.55 16.31
CA SER A 467 -8.83 10.85 16.00
C SER A 467 -8.49 11.84 17.13
N LEU A 468 -7.96 13.00 16.78
CA LEU A 468 -7.54 14.05 17.72
C LEU A 468 -8.65 15.03 18.06
#